data_ad6270b59e8456c9005093904defa9d0
#
_entry.id   ad6270b59e8456c9005093904defa9d0
#
_cell.length_a   1.000
_cell.length_b   1.000
_cell.length_c   1.000
_cell.angle_alpha   90.00
_cell.angle_beta   90.00
_cell.angle_gamma   90.00
#
_symmetry.space_group_name_H-M   'P 1'
#
loop_
_entity.id
_entity.type
_entity.pdbx_description
1 polymer ?
#
loop_
_entity_poly.entity_id
_entity_poly.type
_entity_poly.pdbx_seq_one_letter_code
_entity_poly.pdbx_strand_id
1 'polypeptide(L)'
;NMPLSVVGLEAVWYNTLLKHKFTDEEARRFLAGPGHFAWQWMQNLQSYGGPLPKSWIDKHIVLGKQIIDRELELGMQPIQQGFSGYVPRELKEKYPDAKIQLQPSWCGFTGAAQLDPTDSLFTVIGRDFLEEEKKLYGAHGVYAADPFHESQPPVDTPEYLRAVGNAIHKLFNDFDPNSIWAMQAWSLREPIVKAVPKENLLILDVNGIGYEINTTAAACELLGAQPGKVKLHTYM
;
A
#
# COMPACT_ATOMS: atom_id res chain seq x y z
N ASN A 1 -11.52 6.59 15.72
CA ASN A 1 -10.88 7.11 14.50
C ASN A 1 -9.80 6.16 14.03
N MET A 2 -9.56 6.15 12.70
CA MET A 2 -8.57 5.28 12.06
C MET A 2 -7.73 6.13 11.10
N PRO A 3 -6.68 6.82 11.59
CA PRO A 3 -5.82 7.64 10.75
C PRO A 3 -4.90 6.78 9.85
N LEU A 4 -4.54 7.31 8.68
CA LEU A 4 -3.46 6.76 7.85
C LEU A 4 -2.12 7.22 8.43
N SER A 5 -1.37 6.28 9.00
CA SER A 5 -0.12 6.55 9.73
C SER A 5 1.08 6.33 8.81
N VAL A 6 1.28 7.27 7.87
CA VAL A 6 2.30 7.16 6.80
C VAL A 6 3.55 8.00 7.01
N VAL A 7 3.64 8.77 8.11
CA VAL A 7 4.85 9.55 8.42
C VAL A 7 5.98 8.59 8.80
N GLY A 8 7.10 8.70 8.12
CA GLY A 8 8.25 7.80 8.28
C GLY A 8 8.23 6.56 7.37
N LEU A 9 7.23 6.44 6.49
CA LEU A 9 7.16 5.34 5.51
C LEU A 9 8.37 5.32 4.56
N GLU A 10 8.98 6.48 4.32
CA GLU A 10 10.24 6.59 3.59
C GLU A 10 11.39 5.79 4.23
N ALA A 11 11.40 5.66 5.56
CA ALA A 11 12.40 4.84 6.26
C ALA A 11 12.14 3.34 6.06
N VAL A 12 10.89 2.94 6.04
CA VAL A 12 10.51 1.55 5.72
C VAL A 12 10.98 1.17 4.33
N TRP A 13 10.68 2.01 3.32
CA TRP A 13 11.15 1.80 1.95
C TRP A 13 12.66 1.80 1.85
N TYR A 14 13.32 2.78 2.45
CA TYR A 14 14.79 2.86 2.46
C TYR A 14 15.42 1.57 3.00
N ASN A 15 15.01 1.11 4.17
CA ASN A 15 15.53 -0.09 4.79
C ASN A 15 15.23 -1.35 3.97
N THR A 16 14.02 -1.46 3.42
CA THR A 16 13.61 -2.58 2.56
C THR A 16 14.49 -2.65 1.31
N LEU A 17 14.70 -1.52 0.63
CA LEU A 17 15.50 -1.49 -0.60
C LEU A 17 16.96 -1.87 -0.37
N LEU A 18 17.56 -1.49 0.77
CA LEU A 18 18.91 -1.90 1.13
C LEU A 18 19.05 -3.44 1.24
N LYS A 19 17.99 -4.16 1.62
CA LYS A 19 17.98 -5.63 1.63
C LYS A 19 17.89 -6.21 0.21
N HIS A 20 17.39 -5.44 -0.76
CA HIS A 20 17.08 -5.87 -2.12
C HIS A 20 18.03 -5.30 -3.17
N LYS A 21 19.34 -5.35 -2.90
CA LYS A 21 20.45 -4.98 -3.82
C LYS A 21 20.52 -3.49 -4.20
N PHE A 22 19.82 -2.61 -3.51
CA PHE A 22 19.95 -1.17 -3.70
C PHE A 22 21.08 -0.60 -2.82
N THR A 23 21.82 0.35 -3.36
CA THR A 23 22.77 1.17 -2.59
C THR A 23 22.02 2.24 -1.78
N ASP A 24 22.71 2.88 -0.83
CA ASP A 24 22.17 4.03 -0.09
C ASP A 24 21.62 5.11 -1.02
N GLU A 25 22.41 5.47 -2.03
CA GLU A 25 22.02 6.51 -2.98
C GLU A 25 20.80 6.11 -3.81
N GLU A 26 20.76 4.89 -4.34
CA GLU A 26 19.62 4.39 -5.13
C GLU A 26 18.34 4.36 -4.30
N ALA A 27 18.42 3.87 -3.05
CA ALA A 27 17.27 3.82 -2.17
C ALA A 27 16.72 5.22 -1.85
N ARG A 28 17.60 6.20 -1.57
CA ARG A 28 17.18 7.60 -1.35
C ARG A 28 16.70 8.28 -2.62
N ARG A 29 17.20 7.89 -3.79
CA ARG A 29 16.77 8.42 -5.09
C ARG A 29 15.38 7.93 -5.50
N PHE A 30 14.98 6.73 -5.10
CA PHE A 30 13.62 6.23 -5.30
C PHE A 30 12.57 7.09 -4.59
N LEU A 31 12.91 7.60 -3.40
CA LEU A 31 12.00 8.41 -2.61
C LEU A 31 11.77 9.78 -3.25
N ALA A 32 10.52 10.19 -3.32
CA ALA A 32 10.16 11.53 -3.78
C ALA A 32 10.52 12.59 -2.73
N GLY A 33 10.61 13.83 -3.16
CA GLY A 33 10.72 14.96 -2.24
C GLY A 33 9.43 15.14 -1.42
N PRO A 34 9.50 15.78 -0.24
CA PRO A 34 8.39 15.82 0.73
C PRO A 34 7.07 16.34 0.18
N GLY A 35 7.11 17.30 -0.75
CA GLY A 35 5.92 17.84 -1.39
C GLY A 35 5.20 16.86 -2.32
N HIS A 36 5.77 15.68 -2.57
CA HIS A 36 5.25 14.69 -3.51
C HIS A 36 4.97 13.31 -2.86
N PHE A 37 5.16 13.18 -1.56
CA PHE A 37 4.93 11.92 -0.85
C PHE A 37 3.50 11.38 -1.01
N ALA A 38 2.50 12.24 -0.98
CA ALA A 38 1.12 11.81 -1.13
C ALA A 38 0.91 10.99 -2.42
N TRP A 39 1.45 11.48 -3.54
CA TRP A 39 1.36 10.78 -4.83
C TRP A 39 2.29 9.56 -4.92
N GLN A 40 3.43 9.58 -4.23
CA GLN A 40 4.27 8.39 -4.13
C GLN A 40 3.59 7.29 -3.32
N TRP A 41 2.98 7.63 -2.19
CA TRP A 41 2.26 6.66 -1.37
C TRP A 41 0.98 6.16 -2.02
N MET A 42 0.38 6.95 -2.94
CA MET A 42 -0.66 6.51 -3.86
C MET A 42 -0.12 5.66 -5.04
N GLN A 43 1.19 5.41 -5.13
CA GLN A 43 1.88 4.58 -6.12
C GLN A 43 1.94 5.16 -7.54
N ASN A 44 1.68 6.46 -7.70
CA ASN A 44 1.56 7.11 -9.00
C ASN A 44 2.91 7.48 -9.62
N LEU A 45 3.91 7.79 -8.79
CA LEU A 45 5.24 8.26 -9.23
C LEU A 45 6.36 7.72 -8.34
N GLN A 46 7.60 7.92 -8.79
CA GLN A 46 8.83 7.73 -8.01
C GLN A 46 9.83 8.85 -8.29
N SER A 47 10.82 9.00 -7.41
CA SER A 47 12.09 9.72 -7.66
C SER A 47 11.99 11.23 -7.94
N TYR A 48 10.85 11.86 -7.77
CA TYR A 48 10.70 13.29 -8.06
C TYR A 48 11.07 14.17 -6.87
N GLY A 49 11.96 15.15 -7.10
CA GLY A 49 12.38 16.11 -6.06
C GLY A 49 13.32 15.55 -5.00
N GLY A 50 13.88 14.35 -5.23
CA GLY A 50 14.93 13.73 -4.39
C GLY A 50 16.33 13.94 -4.96
N PRO A 51 17.36 13.20 -4.42
CA PRO A 51 17.27 12.21 -3.33
C PRO A 51 17.06 12.84 -1.95
N LEU A 52 16.31 12.17 -1.08
CA LEU A 52 16.15 12.63 0.29
C LEU A 52 17.45 12.55 1.09
N PRO A 53 17.79 13.56 1.91
CA PRO A 53 18.87 13.46 2.86
C PRO A 53 18.61 12.36 3.89
N LYS A 54 19.67 11.59 4.24
CA LYS A 54 19.52 10.55 5.28
C LYS A 54 19.03 11.12 6.62
N SER A 55 19.46 12.35 6.95
CA SER A 55 19.00 13.05 8.15
C SER A 55 17.51 13.37 8.18
N TRP A 56 16.86 13.51 7.02
CA TRP A 56 15.40 13.61 6.91
C TRP A 56 14.75 12.29 7.33
N ILE A 57 15.19 11.20 6.71
CA ILE A 57 14.68 9.85 7.00
C ILE A 57 14.80 9.54 8.50
N ASP A 58 15.98 9.81 9.09
CA ASP A 58 16.23 9.54 10.52
C ASP A 58 15.31 10.34 11.45
N LYS A 59 15.04 11.60 11.13
CA LYS A 59 14.12 12.43 11.92
C LYS A 59 12.68 11.96 11.79
N HIS A 60 12.28 11.50 10.61
CA HIS A 60 10.93 11.02 10.37
C HIS A 60 10.66 9.65 11.02
N ILE A 61 11.68 8.83 11.25
CA ILE A 61 11.53 7.63 12.10
C ILE A 61 11.03 8.04 13.49
N VAL A 62 11.68 9.02 14.10
CA VAL A 62 11.30 9.50 15.43
C VAL A 62 9.91 10.12 15.43
N LEU A 63 9.63 10.98 14.45
CA LEU A 63 8.32 11.64 14.34
C LEU A 63 7.19 10.64 14.09
N GLY A 64 7.37 9.69 13.16
CA GLY A 64 6.37 8.66 12.86
C GLY A 64 6.04 7.80 14.09
N LYS A 65 7.08 7.41 14.85
CA LYS A 65 6.88 6.68 16.10
C LYS A 65 6.07 7.49 17.12
N GLN A 66 6.40 8.77 17.30
CA GLN A 66 5.67 9.67 18.21
C GLN A 66 4.20 9.85 17.81
N ILE A 67 3.93 9.94 16.48
CA ILE A 67 2.56 10.05 15.96
C ILE A 67 1.77 8.79 16.30
N ILE A 68 2.29 7.61 15.95
CA ILE A 68 1.60 6.34 16.22
C ILE A 68 1.38 6.13 17.72
N ASP A 69 2.38 6.39 18.56
CA ASP A 69 2.23 6.30 20.00
C ASP A 69 1.10 7.22 20.51
N ARG A 70 1.03 8.45 19.97
CA ARG A 70 -0.03 9.39 20.34
C ARG A 70 -1.41 8.98 19.84
N GLU A 71 -1.51 8.40 18.64
CA GLU A 71 -2.76 7.83 18.11
C GLU A 71 -3.28 6.74 19.05
N LEU A 72 -2.41 5.81 19.46
CA LEU A 72 -2.75 4.72 20.38
C LEU A 72 -3.18 5.24 21.77
N GLU A 73 -2.46 6.22 22.32
CA GLU A 73 -2.84 6.88 23.58
C GLU A 73 -4.24 7.51 23.52
N LEU A 74 -4.64 8.01 22.36
CA LEU A 74 -5.96 8.59 22.11
C LEU A 74 -7.04 7.53 21.79
N GLY A 75 -6.71 6.25 21.83
CA GLY A 75 -7.62 5.15 21.49
C GLY A 75 -7.95 5.07 20.00
N MET A 76 -7.11 5.64 19.14
CA MET A 76 -7.24 5.53 17.70
C MET A 76 -6.62 4.21 17.22
N GLN A 77 -7.08 3.73 16.07
CA GLN A 77 -6.53 2.57 15.38
C GLN A 77 -5.68 3.05 14.19
N PRO A 78 -4.34 2.99 14.26
CA PRO A 78 -3.49 3.32 13.12
C PRO A 78 -3.78 2.41 11.92
N ILE A 79 -3.87 2.99 10.72
CA ILE A 79 -3.82 2.25 9.46
C ILE A 79 -2.42 2.42 8.91
N GLN A 80 -1.67 1.33 8.84
CA GLN A 80 -0.32 1.28 8.32
C GLN A 80 -0.31 0.99 6.82
N GLN A 81 0.77 1.34 6.13
CA GLN A 81 0.90 1.04 4.71
C GLN A 81 1.19 -0.46 4.52
N GLY A 82 0.36 -1.13 3.76
CA GLY A 82 0.63 -2.49 3.29
C GLY A 82 1.44 -2.51 1.99
N PHE A 83 1.84 -3.70 1.57
CA PHE A 83 2.57 -3.91 0.32
C PHE A 83 1.62 -4.43 -0.77
N SER A 84 1.48 -3.65 -1.85
CA SER A 84 0.61 -3.97 -3.00
C SER A 84 1.36 -4.42 -4.24
N GLY A 85 2.71 -4.42 -4.19
CA GLY A 85 3.57 -4.68 -5.34
C GLY A 85 4.15 -3.43 -6.00
N TYR A 86 3.82 -2.22 -5.51
CA TYR A 86 4.51 -1.00 -5.90
C TYR A 86 6.00 -1.13 -5.56
N VAL A 87 6.89 -0.89 -6.54
CA VAL A 87 8.35 -1.03 -6.40
C VAL A 87 9.09 -0.03 -7.30
N PRO A 88 10.38 0.25 -7.02
CA PRO A 88 11.22 1.02 -7.95
C PRO A 88 11.31 0.35 -9.33
N ARG A 89 11.34 1.15 -10.39
CA ARG A 89 11.56 0.67 -11.77
C ARG A 89 12.88 -0.08 -11.91
N GLU A 90 13.89 0.37 -11.18
CA GLU A 90 15.25 -0.17 -11.15
C GLU A 90 15.30 -1.60 -10.56
N LEU A 91 14.25 -2.03 -9.86
CA LEU A 91 14.14 -3.40 -9.36
C LEU A 91 14.14 -4.42 -10.50
N LYS A 92 13.61 -4.05 -11.68
CA LYS A 92 13.59 -4.93 -12.86
C LYS A 92 14.98 -5.31 -13.34
N GLU A 93 15.95 -4.42 -13.23
CA GLU A 93 17.34 -4.68 -13.59
C GLU A 93 18.04 -5.59 -12.55
N LYS A 94 17.65 -5.43 -11.28
CA LYS A 94 18.22 -6.22 -10.17
C LYS A 94 17.64 -7.64 -10.09
N TYR A 95 16.41 -7.83 -10.60
CA TYR A 95 15.68 -9.10 -10.65
C TYR A 95 15.05 -9.29 -12.03
N PRO A 96 15.87 -9.60 -13.08
CA PRO A 96 15.39 -9.65 -14.47
C PRO A 96 14.35 -10.73 -14.73
N ASP A 97 14.38 -11.82 -13.97
CA ASP A 97 13.45 -12.94 -14.10
C ASP A 97 12.09 -12.69 -13.39
N ALA A 98 11.99 -11.67 -12.55
CA ALA A 98 10.77 -11.35 -11.84
C ALA A 98 9.73 -10.69 -12.77
N LYS A 99 8.45 -10.98 -12.50
CA LYS A 99 7.33 -10.40 -13.22
C LYS A 99 7.11 -8.95 -12.78
N ILE A 100 7.87 -8.02 -13.33
CA ILE A 100 7.79 -6.60 -13.02
C ILE A 100 7.31 -5.84 -14.25
N GLN A 101 6.18 -5.16 -14.12
CA GLN A 101 5.61 -4.28 -15.12
C GLN A 101 5.98 -2.82 -14.84
N LEU A 102 6.63 -2.17 -15.80
CA LEU A 102 6.89 -0.74 -15.73
C LEU A 102 5.61 0.04 -16.01
N GLN A 103 5.23 0.93 -15.09
CA GLN A 103 4.06 1.77 -15.27
C GLN A 103 4.37 2.96 -16.19
N PRO A 104 3.38 3.43 -16.96
CA PRO A 104 3.56 4.62 -17.79
C PRO A 104 3.79 5.87 -16.95
N SER A 105 4.15 6.96 -17.62
CA SER A 105 4.20 8.28 -16.99
C SER A 105 2.83 8.69 -16.48
N TRP A 106 2.79 9.21 -15.25
CA TRP A 106 1.58 9.75 -14.63
C TRP A 106 1.68 11.28 -14.54
N CYS A 107 0.78 12.01 -15.19
CA CYS A 107 0.76 13.47 -15.19
C CYS A 107 2.13 14.14 -15.51
N GLY A 108 2.94 13.51 -16.35
CA GLY A 108 4.28 13.98 -16.70
C GLY A 108 5.40 13.54 -15.76
N PHE A 109 5.08 12.86 -14.66
CA PHE A 109 6.06 12.27 -13.73
C PHE A 109 6.42 10.84 -14.15
N THR A 110 7.61 10.41 -13.79
CA THR A 110 8.04 9.02 -14.00
C THR A 110 7.17 8.08 -13.17
N GLY A 111 6.45 7.18 -13.84
CA GLY A 111 5.69 6.12 -13.18
C GLY A 111 6.62 5.12 -12.50
N ALA A 112 6.17 4.48 -11.46
CA ALA A 112 6.90 3.43 -10.76
C ALA A 112 6.84 2.09 -11.51
N ALA A 113 7.06 0.98 -10.84
CA ALA A 113 6.82 -0.35 -11.37
C ALA A 113 5.88 -1.13 -10.45
N GLN A 114 5.24 -2.12 -11.02
CA GLN A 114 4.39 -3.07 -10.30
C GLN A 114 5.03 -4.45 -10.35
N LEU A 115 5.41 -4.97 -9.21
CA LEU A 115 5.77 -6.37 -9.04
C LEU A 115 4.48 -7.19 -8.94
N ASP A 116 4.36 -8.19 -9.79
CA ASP A 116 3.18 -9.06 -9.84
C ASP A 116 2.98 -9.79 -8.51
N PRO A 117 1.82 -9.64 -7.85
CA PRO A 117 1.54 -10.34 -6.59
C PRO A 117 1.58 -11.87 -6.70
N THR A 118 1.49 -12.42 -7.89
CA THR A 118 1.62 -13.87 -8.14
C THR A 118 3.08 -14.33 -8.29
N ASP A 119 4.04 -13.40 -8.30
CA ASP A 119 5.47 -13.73 -8.30
C ASP A 119 5.97 -14.05 -6.89
N SER A 120 6.86 -15.02 -6.77
CA SER A 120 7.46 -15.40 -5.48
C SER A 120 8.24 -14.25 -4.80
N LEU A 121 8.84 -13.37 -5.59
CA LEU A 121 9.56 -12.18 -5.09
C LEU A 121 8.63 -11.21 -4.38
N PHE A 122 7.34 -11.16 -4.75
CA PHE A 122 6.34 -10.33 -4.08
C PHE A 122 6.24 -10.65 -2.59
N THR A 123 6.14 -11.93 -2.24
CA THR A 123 6.09 -12.36 -0.84
C THR A 123 7.38 -12.03 -0.09
N VAL A 124 8.52 -12.15 -0.75
CA VAL A 124 9.83 -11.85 -0.14
C VAL A 124 9.97 -10.37 0.19
N ILE A 125 9.75 -9.49 -0.82
CA ILE A 125 9.86 -8.03 -0.62
C ILE A 125 8.75 -7.54 0.32
N GLY A 126 7.52 -8.03 0.14
CA GLY A 126 6.38 -7.63 0.98
C GLY A 126 6.59 -7.98 2.45
N ARG A 127 7.14 -9.16 2.75
CA ARG A 127 7.49 -9.54 4.11
C ARG A 127 8.59 -8.64 4.69
N ASP A 128 9.65 -8.39 3.95
CA ASP A 128 10.72 -7.50 4.40
C ASP A 128 10.22 -6.07 4.66
N PHE A 129 9.31 -5.58 3.83
CA PHE A 129 8.66 -4.29 4.01
C PHE A 129 7.85 -4.23 5.32
N LEU A 130 6.97 -5.20 5.55
CA LEU A 130 6.15 -5.28 6.75
C LEU A 130 7.00 -5.50 8.03
N GLU A 131 8.08 -6.27 7.95
CA GLU A 131 9.01 -6.46 9.06
C GLU A 131 9.79 -5.17 9.40
N GLU A 132 10.21 -4.40 8.40
CA GLU A 132 10.83 -3.09 8.65
C GLU A 132 9.84 -2.11 9.26
N GLU A 133 8.59 -2.07 8.78
CA GLU A 133 7.55 -1.25 9.38
C GLU A 133 7.27 -1.63 10.83
N LYS A 134 7.10 -2.93 11.11
CA LYS A 134 6.94 -3.46 12.47
C LYS A 134 8.10 -3.11 13.39
N LYS A 135 9.33 -3.21 12.89
CA LYS A 135 10.54 -2.88 13.66
C LYS A 135 10.59 -1.40 14.05
N LEU A 136 10.16 -0.51 13.16
CA LEU A 136 10.19 0.94 13.39
C LEU A 136 9.00 1.43 14.22
N TYR A 137 7.82 0.89 13.96
CA TYR A 137 6.55 1.48 14.42
C TYR A 137 5.63 0.52 15.17
N GLY A 138 5.90 -0.77 15.17
CA GLY A 138 4.99 -1.80 15.65
C GLY A 138 4.07 -2.35 14.55
N ALA A 139 3.32 -3.39 14.85
CA ALA A 139 2.29 -3.96 13.99
C ALA A 139 0.92 -3.72 14.66
N HIS A 140 -0.01 -3.11 13.94
CA HIS A 140 -1.28 -2.63 14.51
C HIS A 140 -2.52 -3.25 13.85
N GLY A 141 -2.34 -4.28 13.03
CA GLY A 141 -3.43 -5.13 12.53
C GLY A 141 -4.26 -4.56 11.39
N VAL A 142 -3.98 -3.35 10.89
CA VAL A 142 -4.70 -2.77 9.75
C VAL A 142 -3.68 -2.23 8.74
N TYR A 143 -3.72 -2.78 7.51
CA TYR A 143 -2.76 -2.46 6.45
C TYR A 143 -3.48 -1.96 5.20
N ALA A 144 -3.15 -0.75 4.74
CA ALA A 144 -3.72 -0.16 3.54
C ALA A 144 -2.92 -0.57 2.29
N ALA A 145 -3.59 -1.11 1.30
CA ALA A 145 -2.98 -1.41 0.01
C ALA A 145 -4.02 -1.33 -1.11
N ASP A 146 -3.66 -0.65 -2.19
CA ASP A 146 -4.52 -0.45 -3.35
C ASP A 146 -3.79 -0.92 -4.61
N PRO A 147 -3.88 -2.24 -4.94
CA PRO A 147 -3.25 -2.74 -6.15
C PRO A 147 -3.88 -2.11 -7.39
N PHE A 148 -3.03 -1.63 -8.29
CA PHE A 148 -3.46 -0.98 -9.54
C PHE A 148 -4.32 0.28 -9.34
N HIS A 149 -4.00 1.11 -8.35
CA HIS A 149 -4.77 2.29 -7.93
C HIS A 149 -5.14 3.21 -9.13
N GLU A 150 -4.15 3.77 -9.83
CA GLU A 150 -4.34 4.52 -11.09
C GLU A 150 -3.53 3.90 -12.24
N SER A 151 -3.35 2.59 -12.20
CA SER A 151 -2.61 1.80 -13.17
C SER A 151 -3.42 0.60 -13.65
N GLN A 152 -2.91 -0.09 -14.67
CA GLN A 152 -3.57 -1.28 -15.21
C GLN A 152 -2.83 -2.55 -14.78
N PRO A 153 -3.55 -3.62 -14.45
CA PRO A 153 -2.96 -4.92 -14.24
C PRO A 153 -2.35 -5.45 -15.56
N PRO A 154 -1.33 -6.29 -15.51
CA PRO A 154 -0.76 -6.91 -16.71
C PRO A 154 -1.76 -7.81 -17.44
N VAL A 155 -2.71 -8.38 -16.70
CA VAL A 155 -3.81 -9.21 -17.20
C VAL A 155 -5.09 -8.83 -16.46
N ASP A 156 -6.13 -8.42 -17.18
CA ASP A 156 -7.40 -7.98 -16.58
C ASP A 156 -8.46 -9.10 -16.74
N THR A 157 -8.16 -10.30 -16.20
CA THR A 157 -9.13 -11.40 -16.12
C THR A 157 -9.54 -11.64 -14.67
N PRO A 158 -10.79 -12.13 -14.44
CA PRO A 158 -11.26 -12.41 -13.09
C PRO A 158 -10.38 -13.42 -12.33
N GLU A 159 -9.80 -14.39 -13.01
CA GLU A 159 -8.92 -15.41 -12.45
C GLU A 159 -7.61 -14.79 -11.93
N TYR A 160 -6.97 -13.94 -12.76
CA TYR A 160 -5.75 -13.25 -12.37
C TYR A 160 -6.00 -12.27 -11.21
N LEU A 161 -7.04 -11.45 -11.31
CA LEU A 161 -7.40 -10.49 -10.26
C LEU A 161 -7.74 -11.19 -8.93
N ARG A 162 -8.38 -12.34 -8.97
CA ARG A 162 -8.63 -13.18 -7.78
C ARG A 162 -7.33 -13.70 -7.19
N ALA A 163 -6.38 -14.13 -8.04
CA ALA A 163 -5.07 -14.58 -7.58
C ALA A 163 -4.28 -13.42 -6.92
N VAL A 164 -4.36 -12.21 -7.45
CA VAL A 164 -3.80 -10.98 -6.84
C VAL A 164 -4.39 -10.75 -5.45
N GLY A 165 -5.73 -10.76 -5.32
CA GLY A 165 -6.39 -10.58 -4.04
C GLY A 165 -5.97 -11.62 -3.00
N ASN A 166 -5.93 -12.88 -3.39
CA ASN A 166 -5.48 -13.97 -2.53
C ASN A 166 -4.01 -13.80 -2.10
N ALA A 167 -3.12 -13.38 -2.99
CA ALA A 167 -1.70 -13.23 -2.69
C ALA A 167 -1.44 -12.10 -1.69
N ILE A 168 -2.09 -10.96 -1.86
CA ILE A 168 -1.95 -9.80 -0.96
C ILE A 168 -2.59 -10.14 0.41
N HIS A 169 -3.80 -10.67 0.44
CA HIS A 169 -4.44 -11.11 1.67
C HIS A 169 -3.58 -12.14 2.43
N LYS A 170 -3.05 -13.12 1.70
CA LYS A 170 -2.17 -14.12 2.29
C LYS A 170 -0.91 -13.50 2.90
N LEU A 171 -0.28 -12.54 2.21
CA LEU A 171 0.90 -11.83 2.73
C LEU A 171 0.60 -11.17 4.08
N PHE A 172 -0.52 -10.44 4.18
CA PHE A 172 -0.90 -9.75 5.42
C PHE A 172 -1.27 -10.72 6.52
N ASN A 173 -2.06 -11.74 6.22
CA ASN A 173 -2.49 -12.72 7.23
C ASN A 173 -1.37 -13.65 7.70
N ASP A 174 -0.39 -13.97 6.85
CA ASP A 174 0.81 -14.71 7.25
C ASP A 174 1.74 -13.87 8.15
N PHE A 175 1.76 -12.55 7.95
CA PHE A 175 2.56 -11.62 8.73
C PHE A 175 1.90 -11.27 10.07
N ASP A 176 0.61 -10.96 10.04
CA ASP A 176 -0.17 -10.55 11.21
C ASP A 176 -1.55 -11.25 11.15
N PRO A 177 -1.72 -12.39 11.82
CA PRO A 177 -2.95 -13.17 11.75
C PRO A 177 -4.19 -12.36 12.16
N ASN A 178 -5.25 -12.49 11.38
CA ASN A 178 -6.51 -11.74 11.51
C ASN A 178 -6.37 -10.24 11.18
N SER A 179 -5.31 -9.82 10.51
CA SER A 179 -5.16 -8.46 10.04
C SER A 179 -6.31 -8.06 9.08
N ILE A 180 -6.56 -6.75 9.04
CA ILE A 180 -7.56 -6.15 8.16
C ILE A 180 -6.83 -5.49 7.00
N TRP A 181 -7.21 -5.82 5.78
CA TRP A 181 -6.78 -5.12 4.59
C TRP A 181 -7.71 -3.94 4.32
N ALA A 182 -7.19 -2.72 4.41
CA ALA A 182 -7.92 -1.50 4.07
C ALA A 182 -7.69 -1.16 2.59
N MET A 183 -8.78 -1.05 1.82
CA MET A 183 -8.78 -0.64 0.41
C MET A 183 -9.53 0.67 0.25
N GLN A 184 -8.99 1.58 -0.57
CA GLN A 184 -9.72 2.78 -0.98
C GLN A 184 -10.75 2.44 -2.07
N ALA A 185 -11.94 3.04 -1.98
CA ALA A 185 -12.98 2.91 -3.00
C ALA A 185 -12.70 3.82 -4.21
N TRP A 186 -11.49 3.70 -4.81
CA TRP A 186 -11.06 4.49 -5.96
C TRP A 186 -11.06 3.69 -7.26
N SER A 187 -10.41 2.55 -7.27
CA SER A 187 -10.33 1.66 -8.44
C SER A 187 -10.59 0.21 -8.04
N LEU A 188 -11.63 -0.02 -7.24
CA LEU A 188 -11.97 -1.36 -6.78
C LEU A 188 -12.27 -2.29 -7.94
N ARG A 189 -11.65 -3.48 -7.87
CA ARG A 189 -11.91 -4.57 -8.82
C ARG A 189 -12.62 -5.70 -8.09
N GLU A 190 -13.84 -5.97 -8.53
CA GLU A 190 -14.70 -6.99 -7.92
C GLU A 190 -13.99 -8.32 -7.61
N PRO A 191 -13.20 -8.92 -8.53
CA PRO A 191 -12.56 -10.21 -8.24
C PRO A 191 -11.51 -10.13 -7.12
N ILE A 192 -10.82 -8.97 -6.95
CA ILE A 192 -9.88 -8.75 -5.84
C ILE A 192 -10.66 -8.68 -4.52
N VAL A 193 -11.71 -7.85 -4.48
CA VAL A 193 -12.55 -7.67 -3.27
C VAL A 193 -13.15 -9.00 -2.83
N LYS A 194 -13.69 -9.79 -3.77
CA LYS A 194 -14.30 -11.11 -3.49
C LYS A 194 -13.29 -12.19 -3.05
N ALA A 195 -12.01 -11.98 -3.28
CA ALA A 195 -10.97 -12.92 -2.85
C ALA A 195 -10.63 -12.79 -1.36
N VAL A 196 -11.02 -11.67 -0.71
CA VAL A 196 -10.71 -11.38 0.68
C VAL A 196 -11.89 -11.75 1.58
N PRO A 197 -11.68 -12.49 2.70
CA PRO A 197 -12.74 -12.71 3.69
C PRO A 197 -13.29 -11.39 4.23
N LYS A 198 -14.59 -11.32 4.44
CA LYS A 198 -15.28 -10.07 4.85
C LYS A 198 -14.76 -9.50 6.17
N GLU A 199 -14.42 -10.40 7.08
CA GLU A 199 -13.86 -10.06 8.39
C GLU A 199 -12.45 -9.45 8.31
N ASN A 200 -11.74 -9.68 7.21
CA ASN A 200 -10.40 -9.16 6.95
C ASN A 200 -10.38 -7.97 5.97
N LEU A 201 -11.52 -7.38 5.67
CA LEU A 201 -11.64 -6.31 4.67
C LEU A 201 -12.28 -5.06 5.25
N LEU A 202 -11.65 -3.91 5.00
CA LEU A 202 -12.18 -2.58 5.27
C LEU A 202 -12.16 -1.77 3.97
N ILE A 203 -13.31 -1.31 3.51
CA ILE A 203 -13.40 -0.40 2.36
C ILE A 203 -13.48 1.04 2.87
N LEU A 204 -12.56 1.88 2.40
CA LEU A 204 -12.51 3.30 2.69
C LEU A 204 -13.25 4.05 1.58
N ASP A 205 -14.43 4.58 1.89
CA ASP A 205 -15.17 5.44 0.99
C ASP A 205 -14.59 6.85 1.00
N VAL A 206 -13.82 7.19 -0.04
CA VAL A 206 -13.02 8.42 -0.08
C VAL A 206 -13.79 9.67 -0.46
N ASN A 207 -15.01 9.55 -1.00
CA ASN A 207 -15.79 10.70 -1.45
C ASN A 207 -17.12 10.89 -0.70
N GLY A 208 -17.70 9.87 -0.10
CA GLY A 208 -18.84 9.94 0.84
C GLY A 208 -20.09 10.72 0.45
N ILE A 209 -20.15 11.40 -0.69
CA ILE A 209 -21.28 12.24 -1.09
C ILE A 209 -21.56 12.12 -2.59
N GLY A 210 -22.69 11.52 -2.94
CA GLY A 210 -23.35 11.67 -4.23
C GLY A 210 -22.83 10.80 -5.39
N TYR A 211 -21.58 10.82 -5.72
CA TYR A 211 -21.03 10.02 -6.83
C TYR A 211 -20.83 8.55 -6.46
N GLU A 212 -20.74 8.25 -5.20
CA GLU A 212 -20.25 7.01 -4.63
C GLU A 212 -21.25 6.24 -3.80
N ILE A 213 -22.45 6.75 -3.64
CA ILE A 213 -23.57 5.92 -3.18
C ILE A 213 -23.64 4.64 -4.06
N ASN A 214 -23.33 4.76 -5.35
CA ASN A 214 -23.26 3.61 -6.25
C ASN A 214 -22.03 2.72 -5.98
N THR A 215 -20.86 3.27 -5.63
CA THR A 215 -19.66 2.48 -5.34
C THR A 215 -19.78 1.81 -3.97
N THR A 216 -20.32 2.53 -2.98
CA THR A 216 -20.59 1.98 -1.65
C THR A 216 -21.72 0.95 -1.70
N ALA A 217 -22.80 1.21 -2.43
CA ALA A 217 -23.87 0.25 -2.68
C ALA A 217 -23.34 -0.97 -3.44
N ALA A 218 -22.52 -0.77 -4.47
CA ALA A 218 -21.88 -1.85 -5.21
C ALA A 218 -20.91 -2.65 -4.33
N ALA A 219 -20.09 -2.00 -3.48
CA ALA A 219 -19.22 -2.68 -2.53
C ALA A 219 -20.05 -3.48 -1.50
N CYS A 220 -21.15 -2.94 -1.00
CA CYS A 220 -22.08 -3.65 -0.11
C CYS A 220 -22.74 -4.83 -0.82
N GLU A 221 -23.16 -4.67 -2.06
CA GLU A 221 -23.75 -5.74 -2.88
C GLU A 221 -22.72 -6.84 -3.17
N LEU A 222 -21.49 -6.45 -3.57
CA LEU A 222 -20.36 -7.34 -3.81
C LEU A 222 -20.01 -8.20 -2.57
N LEU A 223 -20.07 -7.60 -1.40
CA LEU A 223 -19.79 -8.27 -0.13
C LEU A 223 -21.01 -9.05 0.39
N GLY A 224 -22.17 -8.97 -0.27
CA GLY A 224 -23.43 -9.54 0.22
C GLY A 224 -23.79 -9.01 1.62
N ALA A 225 -23.40 -7.79 1.92
CA ALA A 225 -23.60 -7.12 3.19
C ALA A 225 -24.74 -6.11 3.11
N GLN A 226 -25.52 -5.99 4.18
CA GLN A 226 -26.51 -4.90 4.26
C GLN A 226 -25.78 -3.58 4.60
N PRO A 227 -26.27 -2.44 4.07
CA PRO A 227 -25.79 -1.12 4.50
C PRO A 227 -25.81 -1.03 6.02
N GLY A 228 -24.70 -0.60 6.61
CA GLY A 228 -24.51 -0.52 8.06
C GLY A 228 -23.80 -1.70 8.73
N LYS A 229 -23.52 -2.80 8.01
CA LYS A 229 -22.70 -3.93 8.51
C LYS A 229 -21.28 -3.98 7.93
N VAL A 230 -20.99 -3.19 6.91
CA VAL A 230 -19.65 -2.91 6.44
C VAL A 230 -19.14 -1.69 7.22
N LYS A 231 -17.96 -1.79 7.84
CA LYS A 231 -17.32 -0.61 8.43
C LYS A 231 -16.85 0.29 7.29
N LEU A 232 -17.71 1.21 6.89
CA LEU A 232 -17.36 2.26 5.94
C LEU A 232 -16.86 3.45 6.76
N HIS A 233 -15.62 3.85 6.51
CA HIS A 233 -15.10 5.10 7.04
C HIS A 233 -15.04 6.12 5.92
N THR A 234 -15.84 7.17 6.06
CA THR A 234 -15.82 8.32 5.17
C THR A 234 -14.75 9.29 5.67
N TYR A 235 -13.83 9.67 4.80
CA TYR A 235 -12.92 10.78 5.06
C TYR A 235 -13.60 12.07 4.60
N MET A 236 -13.81 13.00 5.51
CA MET A 236 -14.05 14.40 5.20
C MET A 236 -12.78 15.20 5.34
#